data_da438187414fa83190c858567da30e76
#
_entry.id   da438187414fa83190c858567da30e76
#
_cell.length_a   1.000
_cell.length_b   1.000
_cell.length_c   1.000
_cell.angle_alpha   90.00
_cell.angle_beta   90.00
_cell.angle_gamma   90.00
#
_symmetry.space_group_name_H-M   'P 1'
#
loop_
_entity.id
_entity.type
_entity.pdbx_description
1 polymer ?
#
loop_
_entity_poly.entity_id
_entity_poly.type
_entity_poly.pdbx_seq_one_letter_code
_entity_poly.pdbx_strand_id
1 'polypeptide(L)'
;MLPVDKEIRDEILNTSGNIVISASAGTGKTHTTIQRIIKDTGDNNNYQTFAAVTFTRKAAKEILNRLGPDKGEGFVGTNDNFIWLEIIQPFMYDVYGCDFKREIKPDFNDENRIRTYDEGLEKIRESQLMCKYFNVKKNFAFQLALKIVKNSHSSRRYLKAKYYRIYIDEYQDSDVDMHNFFMYLSDELEIPLFIVGDSKQSIYGWRGAYSSGFTGLFTKPTFKKFELWNNFRSNKVIQNYSNIFMESVRKHCQQTEFNNEIIAFKYIDDTEVIKYIMEWIDVSKKCAFLNFSNSNSEFWSEQLKSVGIPFVFIPGSPLDYSNLESEHIWIARAIANYSLQYRYSEYDFMDEIPMPEAFRISDIKTILKGIKESQYEINLYNENCIKLYEYLGYSDDLEKIKNEISILFNVVNDEKYIPTYNQDRHKLTSGTIHSSKGLEFEQVIINAQDYDMSRDGINYLHYVAISRPEERLLIIGQDGLMERYKSYIENALVETQKIGIKISIEQVVKIIESDKSILVGESVTV
;
A
#
# COMPACT_ATOMS: atom_id res chain seq x y z
N MET A 1 -26.49 6.36 14.02
CA MET A 1 -26.25 7.82 13.89
C MET A 1 -25.73 8.09 12.49
N LEU A 2 -26.21 9.17 11.85
CA LEU A 2 -25.62 9.61 10.57
C LEU A 2 -24.21 10.18 10.83
N PRO A 3 -23.26 9.98 9.91
CA PRO A 3 -21.91 10.53 10.06
C PRO A 3 -21.95 12.06 10.21
N VAL A 4 -21.07 12.61 11.04
CA VAL A 4 -20.93 14.08 11.23
C VAL A 4 -20.60 14.80 9.92
N ASP A 5 -19.95 14.11 8.98
CA ASP A 5 -19.56 14.63 7.66
C ASP A 5 -20.50 14.16 6.52
N LYS A 6 -21.75 13.80 6.87
CA LYS A 6 -22.74 13.30 5.89
C LYS A 6 -22.99 14.33 4.78
N GLU A 7 -23.16 15.59 5.11
CA GLU A 7 -23.44 16.66 4.14
C GLU A 7 -22.31 16.78 3.10
N ILE A 8 -21.06 16.73 3.57
CA ILE A 8 -19.88 16.76 2.68
C ILE A 8 -19.85 15.51 1.78
N ARG A 9 -20.19 14.33 2.31
CA ARG A 9 -20.27 13.10 1.51
C ARG A 9 -21.38 13.15 0.48
N ASP A 10 -22.55 13.64 0.87
CA ASP A 10 -23.67 13.83 -0.05
C ASP A 10 -23.31 14.85 -1.16
N GLU A 11 -22.58 15.91 -0.81
CA GLU A 11 -22.06 16.88 -1.80
C GLU A 11 -21.03 16.24 -2.74
N ILE A 12 -20.07 15.46 -2.22
CA ILE A 12 -19.11 14.69 -3.02
C ILE A 12 -19.85 13.79 -4.01
N LEU A 13 -20.88 13.07 -3.56
CA LEU A 13 -21.65 12.15 -4.39
C LEU A 13 -22.45 12.87 -5.50
N ASN A 14 -22.82 14.13 -5.31
CA ASN A 14 -23.63 14.90 -6.27
C ASN A 14 -22.82 15.90 -7.13
N THR A 15 -21.54 16.03 -6.85
CA THR A 15 -20.69 16.99 -7.56
C THR A 15 -20.27 16.47 -8.94
N SER A 16 -20.43 17.29 -9.97
CA SER A 16 -19.96 17.00 -11.35
C SER A 16 -18.56 17.56 -11.62
N GLY A 17 -17.90 17.09 -12.68
CA GLY A 17 -16.57 17.54 -13.11
C GLY A 17 -15.45 16.88 -12.34
N ASN A 18 -14.29 17.55 -12.31
CA ASN A 18 -13.10 17.05 -11.57
C ASN A 18 -13.26 17.28 -10.08
N ILE A 19 -12.90 16.27 -9.32
CA ILE A 19 -12.99 16.27 -7.85
C ILE A 19 -11.64 15.85 -7.27
N VAL A 20 -11.18 16.56 -6.24
CA VAL A 20 -10.03 16.16 -5.43
C VAL A 20 -10.45 16.13 -3.95
N ILE A 21 -10.11 15.04 -3.28
CA ILE A 21 -10.48 14.78 -1.88
C ILE A 21 -9.22 14.53 -1.08
N SER A 22 -8.96 15.39 -0.07
CA SER A 22 -8.02 15.10 0.99
C SER A 22 -8.73 14.29 2.07
N ALA A 23 -8.34 13.05 2.27
CA ALA A 23 -9.02 12.15 3.17
C ALA A 23 -8.04 11.53 4.17
N SER A 24 -8.14 11.91 5.44
CA SER A 24 -7.28 11.43 6.53
C SER A 24 -7.39 9.91 6.76
N ALA A 25 -6.51 9.37 7.61
CA ALA A 25 -6.60 7.97 8.03
C ALA A 25 -7.98 7.65 8.63
N GLY A 26 -8.52 6.47 8.31
CA GLY A 26 -9.79 6.01 8.89
C GLY A 26 -11.06 6.75 8.44
N THR A 27 -10.97 7.67 7.47
CA THR A 27 -12.15 8.46 7.00
C THR A 27 -13.00 7.74 5.96
N GLY A 28 -12.63 6.50 5.56
CA GLY A 28 -13.39 5.74 4.56
C GLY A 28 -13.16 6.21 3.13
N LYS A 29 -11.91 6.54 2.75
CA LYS A 29 -11.50 6.91 1.39
C LYS A 29 -12.10 5.99 0.33
N THR A 30 -11.73 4.72 0.39
CA THR A 30 -12.15 3.68 -0.56
C THR A 30 -13.67 3.49 -0.55
N HIS A 31 -14.32 3.58 0.62
CA HIS A 31 -15.78 3.52 0.72
C HIS A 31 -16.44 4.67 -0.08
N THR A 32 -15.97 5.91 0.10
CA THR A 32 -16.51 7.07 -0.61
C THR A 32 -16.30 6.94 -2.13
N THR A 33 -15.14 6.43 -2.56
CA THR A 33 -14.85 6.15 -3.97
C THR A 33 -15.83 5.13 -4.55
N ILE A 34 -16.04 4.01 -3.85
CA ILE A 34 -16.98 2.96 -4.27
C ILE A 34 -18.41 3.48 -4.35
N GLN A 35 -18.90 4.20 -3.33
CA GLN A 35 -20.24 4.80 -3.34
C GLN A 35 -20.40 5.76 -4.53
N ARG A 36 -19.37 6.51 -4.85
CA ARG A 36 -19.39 7.40 -6.01
C ARG A 36 -19.43 6.62 -7.33
N ILE A 37 -18.66 5.54 -7.48
CA ILE A 37 -18.69 4.67 -8.67
C ILE A 37 -20.08 4.09 -8.85
N ILE A 38 -20.67 3.50 -7.81
CA ILE A 38 -22.00 2.89 -7.85
C ILE A 38 -23.05 3.93 -8.29
N LYS A 39 -23.00 5.13 -7.70
CA LYS A 39 -23.92 6.21 -8.07
C LYS A 39 -23.75 6.63 -9.53
N ASP A 40 -22.51 6.93 -9.95
CA ASP A 40 -22.22 7.39 -11.32
C ASP A 40 -22.59 6.30 -12.34
N THR A 41 -22.38 5.01 -12.01
CA THR A 41 -22.79 3.88 -12.86
C THR A 41 -24.32 3.78 -12.96
N GLY A 42 -25.03 3.96 -11.84
CA GLY A 42 -26.49 3.97 -11.82
C GLY A 42 -27.13 5.14 -12.56
N ASP A 43 -26.48 6.29 -12.54
CA ASP A 43 -26.94 7.51 -13.24
C ASP A 43 -26.53 7.53 -14.74
N ASN A 44 -25.60 6.64 -15.13
CA ASN A 44 -25.06 6.60 -16.50
C ASN A 44 -26.01 5.91 -17.46
N ASN A 45 -26.59 6.68 -18.36
CA ASN A 45 -27.48 6.19 -19.43
C ASN A 45 -26.76 6.01 -20.78
N ASN A 46 -25.44 6.17 -20.81
CA ASN A 46 -24.61 6.07 -22.02
C ASN A 46 -23.86 4.73 -22.04
N TYR A 47 -23.26 4.43 -23.19
CA TYR A 47 -22.39 3.26 -23.38
C TYR A 47 -21.02 3.38 -22.72
N GLN A 48 -20.67 4.57 -22.19
CA GLN A 48 -19.40 4.79 -21.53
C GLN A 48 -19.36 4.05 -20.19
N THR A 49 -18.14 3.70 -19.79
CA THR A 49 -17.88 3.08 -18.50
C THR A 49 -16.90 3.90 -17.66
N PHE A 50 -16.41 3.38 -16.57
CA PHE A 50 -15.43 4.03 -15.70
C PHE A 50 -14.10 3.27 -15.69
N ALA A 51 -13.03 3.97 -15.24
CA ALA A 51 -11.83 3.32 -14.78
C ALA A 51 -11.61 3.65 -13.30
N ALA A 52 -11.34 2.62 -12.48
CA ALA A 52 -10.91 2.76 -11.10
C ALA A 52 -9.47 2.23 -10.98
N VAL A 53 -8.55 3.12 -10.68
CA VAL A 53 -7.13 2.81 -10.63
C VAL A 53 -6.54 3.09 -9.24
N THR A 54 -5.64 2.24 -8.82
CA THR A 54 -4.99 2.33 -7.51
C THR A 54 -3.53 1.88 -7.59
N PHE A 55 -2.79 2.04 -6.49
CA PHE A 55 -1.34 1.78 -6.47
C PHE A 55 -1.00 0.30 -6.34
N THR A 56 -1.87 -0.52 -5.73
CA THR A 56 -1.59 -1.92 -5.44
C THR A 56 -2.67 -2.86 -5.94
N ARG A 57 -2.26 -4.08 -6.34
CA ARG A 57 -3.20 -5.15 -6.72
C ARG A 57 -4.18 -5.48 -5.58
N LYS A 58 -3.71 -5.47 -4.33
CA LYS A 58 -4.57 -5.72 -3.16
C LYS A 58 -5.69 -4.68 -3.06
N ALA A 59 -5.38 -3.39 -3.23
CA ALA A 59 -6.39 -2.33 -3.22
C ALA A 59 -7.34 -2.44 -4.43
N ALA A 60 -6.83 -2.80 -5.61
CA ALA A 60 -7.68 -3.06 -6.79
C ALA A 60 -8.64 -4.23 -6.55
N LYS A 61 -8.16 -5.35 -5.98
CA LYS A 61 -8.99 -6.51 -5.62
C LYS A 61 -10.04 -6.14 -4.56
N GLU A 62 -9.70 -5.30 -3.59
CA GLU A 62 -10.66 -4.78 -2.60
C GLU A 62 -11.77 -3.95 -3.26
N ILE A 63 -11.41 -3.04 -4.17
CA ILE A 63 -12.40 -2.24 -4.93
C ILE A 63 -13.29 -3.17 -5.75
N LEU A 64 -12.69 -4.13 -6.47
CA LEU A 64 -13.42 -5.10 -7.30
C LEU A 64 -14.42 -5.92 -6.47
N ASN A 65 -13.98 -6.47 -5.35
CA ASN A 65 -14.83 -7.27 -4.46
C ASN A 65 -16.01 -6.46 -3.88
N ARG A 66 -15.79 -5.19 -3.55
CA ARG A 66 -16.83 -4.31 -3.00
C ARG A 66 -17.80 -3.79 -4.05
N LEU A 67 -17.37 -3.63 -5.29
CA LEU A 67 -18.25 -3.28 -6.40
C LEU A 67 -19.11 -4.47 -6.81
N GLY A 68 -18.56 -5.68 -6.81
CA GLY A 68 -19.29 -6.87 -7.26
C GLY A 68 -19.93 -6.66 -8.64
N PRO A 69 -21.26 -6.91 -8.78
CA PRO A 69 -21.96 -6.72 -10.07
C PRO A 69 -21.92 -5.28 -10.59
N ASP A 70 -21.80 -4.27 -9.72
CA ASP A 70 -21.76 -2.84 -10.11
C ASP A 70 -20.49 -2.47 -10.89
N LYS A 71 -19.49 -3.35 -10.91
CA LYS A 71 -18.30 -3.20 -11.75
C LYS A 71 -18.65 -3.17 -13.24
N GLY A 72 -19.62 -3.96 -13.69
CA GLY A 72 -19.99 -4.06 -15.12
C GLY A 72 -18.76 -4.18 -16.02
N GLU A 73 -18.72 -3.37 -17.10
CA GLU A 73 -17.60 -3.26 -18.04
C GLU A 73 -16.50 -2.27 -17.58
N GLY A 74 -16.58 -1.77 -16.34
CA GLY A 74 -15.61 -0.82 -15.79
C GLY A 74 -14.22 -1.46 -15.65
N PHE A 75 -13.18 -0.67 -15.91
CA PHE A 75 -11.82 -1.07 -15.60
C PHE A 75 -11.56 -0.92 -14.10
N VAL A 76 -11.04 -1.96 -13.45
CA VAL A 76 -10.53 -1.89 -12.07
C VAL A 76 -9.15 -2.56 -12.03
N GLY A 77 -8.12 -1.80 -11.67
CA GLY A 77 -6.75 -2.32 -11.70
C GLY A 77 -5.72 -1.36 -11.10
N THR A 78 -4.44 -1.69 -11.29
CA THR A 78 -3.36 -0.77 -10.93
C THR A 78 -3.18 0.31 -11.99
N ASN A 79 -2.53 1.42 -11.60
CA ASN A 79 -2.15 2.48 -12.52
C ASN A 79 -1.34 1.96 -13.72
N ASP A 80 -0.38 1.05 -13.48
CA ASP A 80 0.44 0.46 -14.53
C ASP A 80 -0.39 -0.42 -15.48
N ASN A 81 -1.29 -1.26 -14.94
CA ASN A 81 -2.19 -2.08 -15.76
C ASN A 81 -3.10 -1.21 -16.64
N PHE A 82 -3.56 -0.07 -16.13
CA PHE A 82 -4.40 0.84 -16.89
C PHE A 82 -3.67 1.37 -18.13
N ILE A 83 -2.48 1.94 -17.97
CA ILE A 83 -1.75 2.46 -19.13
C ILE A 83 -1.30 1.36 -20.08
N TRP A 84 -1.00 0.18 -19.53
CA TRP A 84 -0.58 -0.98 -20.32
C TRP A 84 -1.70 -1.47 -21.24
N LEU A 85 -2.85 -1.85 -20.66
CA LEU A 85 -3.96 -2.48 -21.38
C LEU A 85 -4.76 -1.49 -22.23
N GLU A 86 -4.89 -0.25 -21.77
CA GLU A 86 -5.77 0.72 -22.41
C GLU A 86 -5.04 1.66 -23.38
N ILE A 87 -3.71 1.73 -23.32
CA ILE A 87 -2.95 2.71 -24.09
C ILE A 87 -1.76 2.12 -24.81
N ILE A 88 -0.78 1.55 -24.08
CA ILE A 88 0.49 1.13 -24.68
C ILE A 88 0.26 -0.02 -25.64
N GLN A 89 -0.32 -1.10 -25.16
CA GLN A 89 -0.53 -2.31 -25.95
C GLN A 89 -1.43 -2.07 -27.20
N PRO A 90 -2.58 -1.37 -27.12
CA PRO A 90 -3.42 -1.16 -28.30
C PRO A 90 -2.93 -0.08 -29.27
N PHE A 91 -2.20 0.95 -28.81
CA PHE A 91 -1.91 2.13 -29.63
C PHE A 91 -0.41 2.42 -29.88
N MET A 92 0.48 1.56 -29.41
CA MET A 92 1.93 1.72 -29.69
C MET A 92 2.21 1.79 -31.19
N TYR A 93 1.53 0.98 -31.97
CA TYR A 93 1.63 0.94 -33.42
C TYR A 93 1.27 2.25 -34.12
N ASP A 94 0.26 2.95 -33.62
CA ASP A 94 -0.21 4.20 -34.22
C ASP A 94 0.86 5.30 -34.24
N VAL A 95 1.81 5.22 -33.30
CA VAL A 95 2.82 6.26 -33.09
C VAL A 95 4.19 5.85 -33.57
N TYR A 96 4.55 4.58 -33.35
CA TYR A 96 5.93 4.11 -33.58
C TYR A 96 6.05 3.12 -34.75
N GLY A 97 4.91 2.71 -35.36
CA GLY A 97 4.89 1.86 -36.55
C GLY A 97 5.13 0.38 -36.28
N CYS A 98 5.26 -0.38 -37.35
CA CYS A 98 5.30 -1.85 -37.30
C CYS A 98 6.63 -2.45 -36.80
N ASP A 99 7.64 -1.64 -36.57
CA ASP A 99 8.91 -2.09 -35.97
C ASP A 99 8.75 -2.42 -34.48
N PHE A 100 7.66 -1.96 -33.86
CA PHE A 100 7.36 -2.26 -32.48
C PHE A 100 6.35 -3.40 -32.39
N LYS A 101 6.77 -4.56 -31.95
CA LYS A 101 5.88 -5.71 -31.76
C LYS A 101 4.89 -5.45 -30.63
N ARG A 102 3.71 -6.08 -30.69
CA ARG A 102 2.68 -5.93 -29.64
C ARG A 102 3.05 -6.59 -28.32
N GLU A 103 3.96 -7.55 -28.34
CA GLU A 103 4.41 -8.34 -27.20
C GLU A 103 5.59 -7.64 -26.50
N ILE A 104 5.35 -6.48 -25.92
CA ILE A 104 6.35 -5.77 -25.11
C ILE A 104 6.25 -6.32 -23.68
N LYS A 105 7.39 -6.70 -23.10
CA LYS A 105 7.49 -7.23 -21.73
C LYS A 105 8.07 -6.19 -20.79
N PRO A 106 7.46 -5.95 -19.62
CA PRO A 106 8.11 -5.15 -18.60
C PRO A 106 9.45 -5.79 -18.16
N ASP A 107 10.53 -5.03 -18.20
CA ASP A 107 11.81 -5.44 -17.65
C ASP A 107 12.23 -4.52 -16.49
N PHE A 108 12.38 -5.13 -15.32
CA PHE A 108 12.71 -4.42 -14.09
C PHE A 108 14.09 -4.83 -13.55
N ASN A 109 14.88 -5.54 -14.36
CA ASN A 109 16.26 -5.86 -14.02
C ASN A 109 17.08 -4.57 -13.91
N ASP A 110 17.76 -4.38 -12.77
CA ASP A 110 18.57 -3.20 -12.51
C ASP A 110 19.70 -3.03 -13.54
N GLU A 111 20.17 -4.11 -14.17
CA GLU A 111 21.18 -4.08 -15.23
C GLU A 111 20.67 -3.47 -16.54
N ASN A 112 19.34 -3.53 -16.78
CA ASN A 112 18.71 -3.02 -17.99
C ASN A 112 18.06 -1.63 -17.81
N ARG A 113 18.35 -0.93 -16.70
CA ARG A 113 17.83 0.43 -16.50
C ARG A 113 18.31 1.38 -17.59
N ILE A 114 17.44 2.32 -17.94
CA ILE A 114 17.66 3.32 -18.99
C ILE A 114 17.96 4.70 -18.39
N ARG A 115 18.67 5.53 -19.16
CA ARG A 115 18.98 6.92 -18.80
C ARG A 115 18.11 7.92 -19.54
N THR A 116 17.76 7.60 -20.79
CA THR A 116 17.01 8.47 -21.68
C THR A 116 15.74 7.79 -22.19
N TYR A 117 14.78 8.58 -22.64
CA TYR A 117 13.57 8.08 -23.25
C TYR A 117 13.85 7.30 -24.55
N ASP A 118 14.78 7.80 -25.36
CA ASP A 118 15.10 7.19 -26.66
C ASP A 118 15.78 5.83 -26.46
N GLU A 119 16.65 5.69 -25.43
CA GLU A 119 17.21 4.40 -25.03
C GLU A 119 16.09 3.40 -24.66
N GLY A 120 15.05 3.86 -23.96
CA GLY A 120 13.88 3.02 -23.64
C GLY A 120 13.12 2.57 -24.88
N LEU A 121 12.92 3.45 -25.86
CA LEU A 121 12.30 3.08 -27.14
C LEU A 121 13.15 2.07 -27.92
N GLU A 122 14.47 2.25 -27.90
CA GLU A 122 15.41 1.33 -28.57
C GLU A 122 15.36 -0.06 -27.94
N LYS A 123 15.34 -0.15 -26.59
CA LYS A 123 15.14 -1.40 -25.86
C LYS A 123 13.82 -2.10 -26.23
N ILE A 124 12.72 -1.36 -26.34
CA ILE A 124 11.47 -1.94 -26.80
C ILE A 124 11.59 -2.48 -28.23
N ARG A 125 12.18 -1.70 -29.15
CA ARG A 125 12.31 -2.09 -30.56
C ARG A 125 13.18 -3.32 -30.76
N GLU A 126 14.35 -3.37 -30.06
CA GLU A 126 15.33 -4.45 -30.24
C GLU A 126 15.00 -5.71 -29.44
N SER A 127 14.57 -5.54 -28.20
CA SER A 127 14.43 -6.63 -27.23
C SER A 127 12.99 -6.85 -26.74
N GLN A 128 12.04 -6.00 -27.15
CA GLN A 128 10.65 -5.99 -26.65
C GLN A 128 10.58 -5.78 -25.13
N LEU A 129 11.56 -5.08 -24.53
CA LEU A 129 11.65 -4.87 -23.10
C LEU A 129 11.31 -3.42 -22.75
N MET A 130 10.34 -3.24 -21.84
CA MET A 130 10.01 -1.94 -21.25
C MET A 130 10.75 -1.79 -19.92
N CYS A 131 11.87 -1.07 -19.96
CA CYS A 131 12.79 -0.91 -18.84
C CYS A 131 12.41 0.27 -17.95
N LYS A 132 12.91 0.28 -16.70
CA LYS A 132 12.81 1.42 -15.78
C LYS A 132 13.99 2.37 -15.93
N TYR A 133 13.77 3.64 -15.58
CA TYR A 133 14.88 4.60 -15.46
C TYR A 133 15.81 4.30 -14.27
N PHE A 134 17.09 4.66 -14.40
CA PHE A 134 17.98 4.79 -13.23
C PHE A 134 17.43 5.84 -12.24
N ASN A 135 16.86 6.91 -12.75
CA ASN A 135 16.27 7.95 -11.93
C ASN A 135 14.87 7.52 -11.48
N VAL A 136 14.73 7.08 -10.23
CA VAL A 136 13.47 6.63 -9.62
C VAL A 136 12.36 7.69 -9.61
N LYS A 137 12.67 8.98 -9.86
CA LYS A 137 11.67 10.05 -9.99
C LYS A 137 11.04 10.12 -11.38
N LYS A 138 11.49 9.30 -12.32
CA LYS A 138 10.97 9.22 -13.70
C LYS A 138 10.32 7.87 -13.92
N ASN A 139 9.23 7.87 -14.68
CA ASN A 139 8.49 6.67 -15.04
C ASN A 139 8.36 6.55 -16.56
N PHE A 140 9.14 5.65 -17.13
CA PHE A 140 9.18 5.47 -18.59
C PHE A 140 7.83 5.04 -19.16
N ALA A 141 7.13 4.13 -18.49
CA ALA A 141 5.85 3.64 -18.98
C ALA A 141 4.80 4.75 -19.06
N PHE A 142 4.73 5.64 -18.05
CA PHE A 142 3.82 6.80 -18.08
C PHE A 142 4.24 7.86 -19.08
N GLN A 143 5.54 8.10 -19.28
CA GLN A 143 6.01 8.99 -20.36
C GLN A 143 5.64 8.42 -21.74
N LEU A 144 5.80 7.11 -21.94
CA LEU A 144 5.41 6.43 -23.17
C LEU A 144 3.91 6.53 -23.40
N ALA A 145 3.10 6.20 -22.39
CA ALA A 145 1.64 6.31 -22.47
C ALA A 145 1.20 7.74 -22.81
N LEU A 146 1.78 8.75 -22.15
CA LEU A 146 1.48 10.15 -22.45
C LEU A 146 1.84 10.54 -23.88
N LYS A 147 3.01 10.11 -24.40
CA LYS A 147 3.42 10.37 -25.78
C LYS A 147 2.51 9.66 -26.78
N ILE A 148 2.08 8.43 -26.49
CA ILE A 148 1.11 7.71 -27.34
C ILE A 148 -0.20 8.49 -27.41
N VAL A 149 -0.77 8.87 -26.27
CA VAL A 149 -2.05 9.60 -26.25
C VAL A 149 -1.93 10.96 -26.95
N LYS A 150 -0.81 11.68 -26.79
CA LYS A 150 -0.58 12.94 -27.48
C LYS A 150 -0.50 12.80 -29.00
N ASN A 151 0.06 11.70 -29.51
CA ASN A 151 0.34 11.53 -30.94
C ASN A 151 -0.64 10.62 -31.68
N SER A 152 -1.38 9.72 -30.98
CA SER A 152 -2.41 8.87 -31.59
C SER A 152 -3.79 9.52 -31.47
N HIS A 153 -4.39 9.82 -32.60
CA HIS A 153 -5.78 10.28 -32.64
C HIS A 153 -6.76 9.17 -32.21
N SER A 154 -6.46 7.92 -32.58
CA SER A 154 -7.27 6.76 -32.23
C SER A 154 -7.36 6.57 -30.73
N SER A 155 -6.21 6.66 -30.01
CA SER A 155 -6.17 6.50 -28.55
C SER A 155 -7.00 7.58 -27.84
N ARG A 156 -6.92 8.84 -28.29
CA ARG A 156 -7.72 9.93 -27.71
C ARG A 156 -9.22 9.69 -27.89
N ARG A 157 -9.63 9.28 -29.11
CA ARG A 157 -11.04 8.97 -29.38
C ARG A 157 -11.52 7.77 -28.57
N TYR A 158 -10.69 6.72 -28.47
CA TYR A 158 -11.01 5.54 -27.69
C TYR A 158 -11.23 5.89 -26.22
N LEU A 159 -10.29 6.60 -25.59
CA LEU A 159 -10.41 6.96 -24.17
C LEU A 159 -11.63 7.84 -23.90
N LYS A 160 -11.88 8.87 -24.74
CA LYS A 160 -13.07 9.73 -24.65
C LYS A 160 -14.38 8.95 -24.88
N ALA A 161 -14.37 7.97 -25.76
CA ALA A 161 -15.55 7.16 -26.05
C ALA A 161 -15.83 6.13 -24.93
N LYS A 162 -14.78 5.58 -24.31
CA LYS A 162 -14.91 4.51 -23.34
C LYS A 162 -15.22 5.01 -21.92
N TYR A 163 -14.57 6.12 -21.47
CA TYR A 163 -14.59 6.51 -20.07
C TYR A 163 -15.37 7.78 -19.82
N TYR A 164 -16.44 7.70 -19.00
CA TYR A 164 -17.13 8.88 -18.50
C TYR A 164 -16.42 9.51 -17.29
N ARG A 165 -15.58 8.75 -16.55
CA ARG A 165 -14.79 9.21 -15.40
C ARG A 165 -13.69 8.23 -15.07
N ILE A 166 -12.57 8.75 -14.54
CA ILE A 166 -11.48 7.96 -13.97
C ILE A 166 -11.40 8.26 -12.47
N TYR A 167 -11.43 7.21 -11.64
CA TYR A 167 -11.29 7.25 -10.18
C TYR A 167 -9.87 6.83 -9.83
N ILE A 168 -9.17 7.64 -9.02
CA ILE A 168 -7.78 7.38 -8.64
C ILE A 168 -7.68 7.44 -7.12
N ASP A 169 -7.36 6.29 -6.51
CA ASP A 169 -7.14 6.18 -5.06
C ASP A 169 -5.64 6.24 -4.73
N GLU A 170 -5.31 6.65 -3.50
CA GLU A 170 -3.94 6.82 -2.99
C GLU A 170 -3.06 7.74 -3.87
N TYR A 171 -3.63 8.80 -4.42
CA TYR A 171 -2.96 9.68 -5.39
C TYR A 171 -1.69 10.34 -4.88
N GLN A 172 -1.51 10.49 -3.58
CA GLN A 172 -0.29 11.04 -2.96
C GLN A 172 0.97 10.21 -3.23
N ASP A 173 0.81 8.97 -3.69
CA ASP A 173 1.91 8.08 -4.03
C ASP A 173 2.28 8.13 -5.54
N SER A 174 1.54 8.90 -6.34
CA SER A 174 1.81 9.10 -7.77
C SER A 174 3.14 9.81 -8.00
N ASP A 175 3.88 9.37 -8.99
CA ASP A 175 5.09 10.09 -9.46
C ASP A 175 4.72 11.27 -10.41
N VAL A 176 5.72 12.03 -10.84
CA VAL A 176 5.51 13.20 -11.70
C VAL A 176 4.96 12.84 -13.07
N ASP A 177 5.35 11.70 -13.63
CA ASP A 177 4.93 11.29 -14.97
C ASP A 177 3.48 10.75 -14.95
N MET A 178 3.11 10.04 -13.87
CA MET A 178 1.71 9.67 -13.59
C MET A 178 0.84 10.91 -13.45
N HIS A 179 1.29 11.88 -12.65
CA HIS A 179 0.57 13.15 -12.49
C HIS A 179 0.35 13.84 -13.84
N ASN A 180 1.41 14.00 -14.64
CA ASN A 180 1.32 14.65 -15.96
C ASN A 180 0.38 13.91 -16.91
N PHE A 181 0.38 12.58 -16.86
CA PHE A 181 -0.50 11.75 -17.68
C PHE A 181 -1.97 11.96 -17.31
N PHE A 182 -2.34 11.85 -16.04
CA PHE A 182 -3.73 12.04 -15.61
C PHE A 182 -4.21 13.49 -15.82
N MET A 183 -3.33 14.48 -15.60
CA MET A 183 -3.66 15.86 -15.91
C MET A 183 -3.94 16.08 -17.41
N TYR A 184 -3.18 15.42 -18.29
CA TYR A 184 -3.46 15.47 -19.72
C TYR A 184 -4.84 14.88 -20.08
N LEU A 185 -5.23 13.76 -19.45
CA LEU A 185 -6.56 13.18 -19.66
C LEU A 185 -7.69 14.13 -19.21
N SER A 186 -7.48 14.85 -18.11
CA SER A 186 -8.45 15.83 -17.62
C SER A 186 -8.47 17.11 -18.43
N ASP A 187 -7.31 17.70 -18.69
CA ASP A 187 -7.23 19.07 -19.23
C ASP A 187 -7.44 19.10 -20.75
N GLU A 188 -6.94 18.08 -21.47
CA GLU A 188 -6.97 18.04 -22.93
C GLU A 188 -8.06 17.10 -23.50
N LEU A 189 -8.32 15.99 -22.80
CA LEU A 189 -9.35 15.07 -23.23
C LEU A 189 -10.69 15.30 -22.51
N GLU A 190 -10.73 16.18 -21.53
CA GLU A 190 -11.93 16.52 -20.76
C GLU A 190 -12.57 15.28 -20.08
N ILE A 191 -11.77 14.26 -19.76
CA ILE A 191 -12.24 13.10 -19.00
C ILE A 191 -12.23 13.47 -17.52
N PRO A 192 -13.37 13.52 -16.85
CA PRO A 192 -13.45 13.92 -15.46
C PRO A 192 -12.67 12.97 -14.54
N LEU A 193 -11.89 13.52 -13.60
CA LEU A 193 -11.16 12.78 -12.61
C LEU A 193 -11.81 12.88 -11.22
N PHE A 194 -11.86 11.76 -10.53
CA PHE A 194 -12.19 11.69 -9.11
C PHE A 194 -10.96 11.20 -8.36
N ILE A 195 -10.27 12.12 -7.70
CA ILE A 195 -8.97 11.88 -7.07
C ILE A 195 -9.12 11.87 -5.55
N VAL A 196 -8.66 10.79 -4.91
CA VAL A 196 -8.62 10.67 -3.45
C VAL A 196 -7.20 10.39 -2.99
N GLY A 197 -6.80 11.02 -1.89
CA GLY A 197 -5.48 10.81 -1.33
C GLY A 197 -5.34 11.38 0.08
N ASP A 198 -4.19 11.08 0.71
CA ASP A 198 -3.79 11.64 1.99
C ASP A 198 -2.31 12.02 1.97
N SER A 199 -2.01 13.30 1.78
CA SER A 199 -0.62 13.79 1.74
C SER A 199 0.19 13.43 2.99
N LYS A 200 -0.48 13.25 4.15
CA LYS A 200 0.14 12.84 5.41
C LYS A 200 0.61 11.38 5.42
N GLN A 201 0.11 10.56 4.49
CA GLN A 201 0.49 9.15 4.31
C GLN A 201 1.43 8.94 3.10
N SER A 202 2.03 10.00 2.56
CA SER A 202 3.01 9.94 1.47
C SER A 202 4.38 9.52 2.00
N ILE A 203 4.59 8.22 2.16
CA ILE A 203 5.84 7.63 2.69
C ILE A 203 6.75 7.03 1.60
N TYR A 204 6.38 7.16 0.34
CA TYR A 204 7.14 6.63 -0.80
C TYR A 204 7.95 7.69 -1.57
N GLY A 205 8.31 8.81 -0.93
CA GLY A 205 9.15 9.85 -1.53
C GLY A 205 10.48 9.30 -2.09
N TRP A 206 11.06 8.30 -1.43
CA TRP A 206 12.27 7.60 -1.89
C TRP A 206 12.07 6.78 -3.18
N ARG A 207 10.82 6.42 -3.52
CA ARG A 207 10.44 5.79 -4.80
C ARG A 207 10.01 6.79 -5.86
N GLY A 208 10.07 8.10 -5.59
CA GLY A 208 9.71 9.14 -6.54
C GLY A 208 8.29 9.69 -6.41
N ALA A 209 7.57 9.39 -5.31
CA ALA A 209 6.25 9.97 -5.08
C ALA A 209 6.31 11.51 -5.12
N TYR A 210 5.38 12.10 -5.89
CA TYR A 210 5.26 13.54 -6.15
C TYR A 210 4.09 14.13 -5.37
N SER A 211 4.23 14.19 -4.04
CA SER A 211 3.15 14.66 -3.14
C SER A 211 2.72 16.11 -3.43
N SER A 212 3.63 16.98 -3.94
CA SER A 212 3.29 18.32 -4.37
C SER A 212 2.36 18.37 -5.59
N GLY A 213 2.33 17.34 -6.42
CA GLY A 213 1.33 17.19 -7.49
C GLY A 213 -0.07 17.04 -6.91
N PHE A 214 -0.23 16.21 -5.88
CA PHE A 214 -1.52 16.04 -5.19
C PHE A 214 -1.97 17.32 -4.47
N THR A 215 -1.09 17.92 -3.67
CA THR A 215 -1.44 19.16 -2.96
C THR A 215 -1.68 20.34 -3.90
N GLY A 216 -1.02 20.38 -5.06
CA GLY A 216 -1.24 21.38 -6.11
C GLY A 216 -2.65 21.37 -6.71
N LEU A 217 -3.33 20.20 -6.70
CA LEU A 217 -4.70 20.09 -7.19
C LEU A 217 -5.69 20.93 -6.34
N PHE A 218 -5.39 21.17 -5.08
CA PHE A 218 -6.21 22.00 -4.20
C PHE A 218 -6.14 23.50 -4.55
N THR A 219 -5.21 23.92 -5.39
CA THR A 219 -5.14 25.30 -5.92
C THR A 219 -5.63 25.39 -7.36
N LYS A 220 -5.83 24.26 -8.06
CA LYS A 220 -6.23 24.21 -9.46
C LYS A 220 -7.72 24.55 -9.61
N PRO A 221 -8.11 25.59 -10.39
CA PRO A 221 -9.49 26.04 -10.47
C PRO A 221 -10.45 25.02 -11.10
N THR A 222 -9.94 24.10 -11.92
CA THR A 222 -10.74 23.07 -12.60
C THR A 222 -11.17 21.92 -11.69
N PHE A 223 -10.67 21.88 -10.44
CA PHE A 223 -11.02 20.85 -9.48
C PHE A 223 -11.90 21.39 -8.35
N LYS A 224 -12.98 20.71 -8.05
CA LYS A 224 -13.76 20.89 -6.81
C LYS A 224 -13.08 20.13 -5.68
N LYS A 225 -12.94 20.79 -4.52
CA LYS A 225 -12.08 20.39 -3.41
C LYS A 225 -12.91 19.96 -2.22
N PHE A 226 -12.57 18.82 -1.65
CA PHE A 226 -13.22 18.31 -0.44
C PHE A 226 -12.19 17.84 0.57
N GLU A 227 -12.57 17.88 1.85
CA GLU A 227 -11.77 17.38 2.95
C GLU A 227 -12.61 16.41 3.79
N LEU A 228 -12.15 15.16 3.92
CA LEU A 228 -12.73 14.16 4.82
C LEU A 228 -11.79 13.98 6.00
N TRP A 229 -12.23 14.37 7.18
CA TRP A 229 -11.45 14.35 8.41
C TRP A 229 -12.05 13.47 9.50
N ASN A 230 -13.34 13.14 9.43
CA ASN A 230 -13.99 12.32 10.45
C ASN A 230 -13.50 10.86 10.35
N ASN A 231 -12.73 10.46 11.34
CA ASN A 231 -12.14 9.13 11.42
C ASN A 231 -13.14 8.17 12.10
N PHE A 232 -13.46 7.07 11.42
CA PHE A 232 -14.37 6.02 11.90
C PHE A 232 -13.63 4.80 12.46
N ARG A 233 -12.30 4.79 12.36
CA ARG A 233 -11.45 3.68 12.76
C ARG A 233 -11.08 3.77 14.23
N SER A 234 -10.42 4.85 14.61
CA SER A 234 -9.78 4.99 15.91
C SER A 234 -10.67 5.74 16.90
N ASN A 235 -10.48 5.51 18.19
CA ASN A 235 -11.06 6.35 19.23
C ASN A 235 -10.53 7.79 19.17
N LYS A 236 -11.19 8.70 19.87
CA LYS A 236 -10.88 10.14 19.79
C LYS A 236 -9.52 10.52 20.33
N VAL A 237 -8.99 9.78 21.32
CA VAL A 237 -7.65 10.01 21.88
C VAL A 237 -6.58 9.72 20.83
N ILE A 238 -6.67 8.57 20.15
CA ILE A 238 -5.76 8.20 19.04
C ILE A 238 -5.86 9.22 17.90
N GLN A 239 -7.08 9.67 17.56
CA GLN A 239 -7.28 10.71 16.55
C GLN A 239 -6.59 12.02 16.94
N ASN A 240 -6.80 12.50 18.15
CA ASN A 240 -6.17 13.72 18.65
C ASN A 240 -4.64 13.59 18.63
N TYR A 241 -4.12 12.47 19.13
CA TYR A 241 -2.68 12.24 19.15
C TYR A 241 -2.06 12.24 17.74
N SER A 242 -2.70 11.63 16.78
CA SER A 242 -2.20 11.67 15.41
C SER A 242 -2.35 13.06 14.77
N ASN A 243 -3.40 13.81 15.12
CA ASN A 243 -3.68 15.12 14.54
C ASN A 243 -2.72 16.21 15.03
N ILE A 244 -2.26 16.20 16.30
CA ILE A 244 -1.35 17.23 16.82
C ILE A 244 -0.04 17.30 16.02
N PHE A 245 0.44 16.20 15.44
CA PHE A 245 1.67 16.14 14.66
C PHE A 245 1.53 16.66 13.23
N MET A 246 0.31 16.87 12.73
CA MET A 246 0.05 17.25 11.34
C MET A 246 -0.71 18.57 11.26
N GLU A 247 -0.04 19.63 10.78
CA GLU A 247 -0.57 20.98 10.67
C GLU A 247 -1.95 21.04 10.01
N SER A 248 -2.14 20.33 8.90
CA SER A 248 -3.38 20.35 8.11
C SER A 248 -4.61 19.83 8.86
N VAL A 249 -4.42 19.00 9.90
CA VAL A 249 -5.53 18.38 10.64
C VAL A 249 -5.58 18.73 12.12
N ARG A 250 -4.62 19.51 12.65
CA ARG A 250 -4.64 19.99 14.05
C ARG A 250 -5.96 20.66 14.44
N LYS A 251 -6.56 21.42 13.52
CA LYS A 251 -7.86 22.08 13.72
C LYS A 251 -9.01 21.13 14.08
N HIS A 252 -8.85 19.84 13.84
CA HIS A 252 -9.85 18.80 14.11
C HIS A 252 -9.66 18.08 15.46
N CYS A 253 -8.67 18.48 16.26
CA CYS A 253 -8.54 17.99 17.62
C CYS A 253 -9.74 18.41 18.47
N GLN A 254 -10.27 17.48 19.26
CA GLN A 254 -11.47 17.66 20.08
C GLN A 254 -11.15 17.39 21.55
N GLN A 255 -11.85 18.05 22.46
CA GLN A 255 -11.78 17.66 23.86
C GLN A 255 -12.37 16.26 24.04
N THR A 256 -11.67 15.41 24.77
CA THR A 256 -12.07 14.03 25.05
C THR A 256 -11.53 13.60 26.41
N GLU A 257 -12.19 12.65 27.04
CA GLU A 257 -11.68 11.98 28.22
C GLU A 257 -10.51 11.07 27.81
N PHE A 258 -9.49 11.03 28.65
CA PHE A 258 -8.30 10.22 28.46
C PHE A 258 -8.24 9.11 29.51
N ASN A 259 -8.27 7.85 29.07
CA ASN A 259 -8.30 6.67 29.94
C ASN A 259 -7.06 5.79 29.71
N ASN A 260 -5.89 6.40 29.53
CA ASN A 260 -4.61 5.73 29.28
C ASN A 260 -4.57 4.91 27.96
N GLU A 261 -5.28 5.39 26.92
CA GLU A 261 -5.26 4.75 25.59
C GLU A 261 -3.87 4.84 24.96
N ILE A 262 -3.10 5.88 25.30
CA ILE A 262 -1.73 6.06 24.79
C ILE A 262 -0.76 6.17 25.97
N ILE A 263 0.22 5.27 25.97
CA ILE A 263 1.26 5.20 26.99
C ILE A 263 2.62 5.35 26.33
N ALA A 264 3.45 6.23 26.88
CA ALA A 264 4.87 6.35 26.56
C ALA A 264 5.67 5.75 27.74
N PHE A 265 6.27 4.59 27.51
CA PHE A 265 7.04 3.86 28.53
C PHE A 265 8.53 4.07 28.35
N LYS A 266 9.16 4.72 29.32
CA LYS A 266 10.59 4.94 29.38
C LYS A 266 11.27 3.81 30.17
N TYR A 267 12.22 3.12 29.53
CA TYR A 267 12.94 1.99 30.10
C TYR A 267 14.46 2.18 30.06
N ILE A 268 15.17 1.40 30.87
CA ILE A 268 16.63 1.41 30.95
C ILE A 268 17.18 0.17 30.23
N ASP A 269 16.59 -1.00 30.45
CA ASP A 269 16.99 -2.25 29.79
C ASP A 269 15.80 -3.01 29.16
N ASP A 270 16.11 -3.93 28.27
CA ASP A 270 15.10 -4.66 27.49
C ASP A 270 14.23 -5.59 28.35
N THR A 271 14.67 -6.00 29.54
CA THR A 271 13.87 -6.87 30.41
C THR A 271 12.70 -6.12 31.03
N GLU A 272 12.91 -4.85 31.39
CA GLU A 272 11.86 -3.96 31.93
C GLU A 272 10.76 -3.73 30.88
N VAL A 273 11.14 -3.42 29.64
CA VAL A 273 10.16 -3.13 28.58
C VAL A 273 9.39 -4.39 28.19
N ILE A 274 10.04 -5.56 28.15
CA ILE A 274 9.37 -6.83 27.88
C ILE A 274 8.33 -7.12 28.95
N LYS A 275 8.68 -6.96 30.23
CA LYS A 275 7.75 -7.12 31.35
C LYS A 275 6.56 -6.17 31.22
N TYR A 276 6.81 -4.89 30.90
CA TYR A 276 5.76 -3.92 30.73
C TYR A 276 4.84 -4.26 29.55
N ILE A 277 5.40 -4.71 28.43
CA ILE A 277 4.59 -5.16 27.27
C ILE A 277 3.69 -6.34 27.67
N MET A 278 4.20 -7.29 28.47
CA MET A 278 3.41 -8.44 28.97
C MET A 278 2.19 -7.99 29.79
N GLU A 279 2.34 -6.96 30.60
CA GLU A 279 1.26 -6.42 31.43
C GLU A 279 0.28 -5.56 30.62
N TRP A 280 0.78 -4.86 29.58
CA TRP A 280 0.00 -3.93 28.78
C TRP A 280 -0.85 -4.62 27.70
N ILE A 281 -0.34 -5.68 27.09
CA ILE A 281 -0.95 -6.29 25.91
C ILE A 281 -2.19 -7.12 26.25
N ASP A 282 -3.24 -6.96 25.44
CA ASP A 282 -4.37 -7.88 25.40
C ASP A 282 -4.16 -8.86 24.23
N VAL A 283 -3.72 -10.08 24.52
CA VAL A 283 -3.44 -11.12 23.52
C VAL A 283 -4.70 -11.64 22.79
N SER A 284 -5.89 -11.30 23.26
CA SER A 284 -7.14 -11.62 22.57
C SER A 284 -7.42 -10.70 21.39
N LYS A 285 -6.78 -9.53 21.33
CA LYS A 285 -6.93 -8.48 20.33
C LYS A 285 -5.78 -8.49 19.31
N LYS A 286 -6.02 -7.92 18.14
CA LYS A 286 -4.95 -7.72 17.15
C LYS A 286 -3.98 -6.65 17.64
N CYS A 287 -2.70 -6.99 17.67
CA CYS A 287 -1.63 -6.07 18.02
C CYS A 287 -0.52 -6.11 16.96
N ALA A 288 -0.07 -4.93 16.53
CA ALA A 288 1.12 -4.82 15.68
C ALA A 288 2.25 -4.13 16.43
N PHE A 289 3.44 -4.71 16.40
CA PHE A 289 4.68 -4.05 16.76
C PHE A 289 5.33 -3.50 15.49
N LEU A 290 5.28 -2.20 15.29
CA LEU A 290 5.73 -1.53 14.08
C LEU A 290 7.13 -0.95 14.27
N ASN A 291 8.05 -1.34 13.43
CA ASN A 291 9.46 -0.95 13.49
C ASN A 291 9.90 -0.30 12.16
N PHE A 292 11.03 0.39 12.19
CA PHE A 292 11.62 0.99 10.99
C PHE A 292 12.21 -0.07 10.03
N SER A 293 12.79 -1.16 10.57
CA SER A 293 13.50 -2.19 9.80
C SER A 293 12.95 -3.60 10.05
N ASN A 294 13.16 -4.49 9.07
CA ASN A 294 12.84 -5.91 9.21
C ASN A 294 13.65 -6.57 10.34
N SER A 295 14.92 -6.21 10.50
CA SER A 295 15.78 -6.76 11.57
C SER A 295 15.26 -6.42 12.96
N ASN A 296 14.79 -5.19 13.19
CA ASN A 296 14.18 -4.82 14.47
C ASN A 296 12.84 -5.55 14.67
N SER A 297 12.06 -5.73 13.60
CA SER A 297 10.79 -6.45 13.68
C SER A 297 10.98 -7.92 14.04
N GLU A 298 11.99 -8.56 13.48
CA GLU A 298 12.36 -9.95 13.79
C GLU A 298 12.87 -10.06 15.22
N PHE A 299 13.81 -9.19 15.63
CA PHE A 299 14.35 -9.14 16.99
C PHE A 299 13.25 -9.05 18.04
N TRP A 300 12.35 -8.08 17.95
CA TRP A 300 11.27 -7.93 18.93
C TRP A 300 10.28 -9.09 18.91
N SER A 301 10.01 -9.66 17.76
CA SER A 301 9.18 -10.87 17.64
C SER A 301 9.80 -12.05 18.42
N GLU A 302 11.10 -12.28 18.28
CA GLU A 302 11.82 -13.34 18.98
C GLU A 302 11.88 -13.10 20.49
N GLN A 303 12.18 -11.86 20.93
CA GLN A 303 12.23 -11.51 22.34
C GLN A 303 10.87 -11.76 23.02
N LEU A 304 9.78 -11.30 22.43
CA LEU A 304 8.44 -11.47 22.98
C LEU A 304 7.98 -12.94 22.94
N LYS A 305 8.33 -13.67 21.89
CA LYS A 305 8.06 -15.10 21.80
C LYS A 305 8.79 -15.91 22.87
N SER A 306 10.04 -15.53 23.22
CA SER A 306 10.84 -16.21 24.26
C SER A 306 10.21 -16.15 25.64
N VAL A 307 9.40 -15.11 25.92
CA VAL A 307 8.68 -14.92 27.19
C VAL A 307 7.20 -15.36 27.11
N GLY A 308 6.81 -16.08 26.06
CA GLY A 308 5.48 -16.66 25.93
C GLY A 308 4.43 -15.78 25.25
N ILE A 309 4.79 -14.60 24.72
CA ILE A 309 3.87 -13.79 23.92
C ILE A 309 4.08 -14.13 22.44
N PRO A 310 3.11 -14.74 21.76
CA PRO A 310 3.30 -15.33 20.44
C PRO A 310 3.28 -14.29 19.31
N PHE A 311 4.16 -13.28 19.37
CA PHE A 311 4.37 -12.38 18.24
C PHE A 311 4.98 -13.14 17.07
N VAL A 312 4.49 -12.82 15.88
CA VAL A 312 4.96 -13.41 14.64
C VAL A 312 5.52 -12.31 13.75
N PHE A 313 6.78 -12.45 13.36
CA PHE A 313 7.39 -11.57 12.36
C PHE A 313 6.79 -11.83 10.98
N ILE A 314 6.42 -10.77 10.27
CA ILE A 314 5.88 -10.81 8.92
C ILE A 314 6.91 -10.23 7.95
N PRO A 315 7.77 -11.06 7.35
CA PRO A 315 8.73 -10.59 6.35
C PRO A 315 8.04 -10.20 5.05
N GLY A 316 8.68 -9.35 4.25
CA GLY A 316 8.29 -9.17 2.85
C GLY A 316 8.61 -10.42 2.03
N SER A 317 7.71 -10.82 1.11
CA SER A 317 8.00 -11.92 0.20
C SER A 317 9.08 -11.53 -0.83
N PRO A 318 10.11 -12.36 -1.04
CA PRO A 318 11.07 -12.14 -2.13
C PRO A 318 10.43 -12.05 -3.51
N LEU A 319 9.25 -12.69 -3.70
CA LEU A 319 8.49 -12.63 -4.94
C LEU A 319 7.84 -11.25 -5.20
N ASP A 320 7.82 -10.36 -4.21
CA ASP A 320 7.28 -9.00 -4.33
C ASP A 320 8.34 -7.93 -4.58
N TYR A 321 9.60 -8.31 -4.68
CA TYR A 321 10.68 -7.38 -4.98
C TYR A 321 10.66 -6.95 -6.45
N SER A 322 10.97 -5.68 -6.70
CA SER A 322 10.86 -5.05 -8.02
C SER A 322 11.76 -5.64 -9.11
N ASN A 323 12.84 -6.33 -8.72
CA ASN A 323 13.75 -7.01 -9.66
C ASN A 323 13.17 -8.30 -10.27
N LEU A 324 12.02 -8.77 -9.76
CA LEU A 324 11.32 -9.96 -10.26
C LEU A 324 10.01 -9.65 -11.00
N GLU A 325 9.72 -8.38 -11.27
CA GLU A 325 8.51 -8.02 -12.00
C GLU A 325 8.66 -8.38 -13.49
N SER A 326 8.19 -9.56 -13.85
CA SER A 326 7.92 -10.01 -15.23
C SER A 326 6.42 -9.99 -15.48
N GLU A 327 6.00 -10.17 -16.74
CA GLU A 327 4.56 -10.31 -17.06
C GLU A 327 3.96 -11.59 -16.45
N HIS A 328 4.80 -12.57 -16.13
CA HIS A 328 4.39 -13.88 -15.61
C HIS A 328 4.71 -14.10 -14.12
N ILE A 329 5.34 -13.15 -13.41
CA ILE A 329 5.63 -13.29 -11.96
C ILE A 329 4.36 -13.53 -11.11
N TRP A 330 3.20 -13.13 -11.59
CA TRP A 330 1.93 -13.42 -10.94
C TRP A 330 1.71 -14.94 -10.78
N ILE A 331 2.24 -15.78 -11.70
CA ILE A 331 2.14 -17.24 -11.63
C ILE A 331 2.91 -17.75 -10.41
N ALA A 332 4.17 -17.30 -10.23
CA ALA A 332 4.95 -17.66 -9.04
C ALA A 332 4.28 -17.19 -7.74
N ARG A 333 3.71 -15.99 -7.72
CA ARG A 333 2.94 -15.49 -6.57
C ARG A 333 1.68 -16.30 -6.31
N ALA A 334 0.96 -16.67 -7.36
CA ALA A 334 -0.24 -17.50 -7.25
C ALA A 334 0.10 -18.94 -6.80
N ILE A 335 1.21 -19.52 -7.27
CA ILE A 335 1.71 -20.82 -6.78
C ILE A 335 2.10 -20.71 -5.29
N ALA A 336 2.79 -19.64 -4.88
CA ALA A 336 3.13 -19.40 -3.47
C ALA A 336 1.86 -19.28 -2.61
N ASN A 337 0.85 -18.55 -3.07
CA ASN A 337 -0.45 -18.48 -2.41
C ASN A 337 -1.10 -19.87 -2.30
N TYR A 338 -1.14 -20.63 -3.37
CA TYR A 338 -1.70 -21.99 -3.38
C TYR A 338 -0.96 -22.96 -2.45
N SER A 339 0.36 -22.81 -2.34
CA SER A 339 1.19 -23.66 -1.51
C SER A 339 1.13 -23.31 -0.03
N LEU A 340 1.09 -22.01 0.31
CA LEU A 340 1.29 -21.51 1.68
C LEU A 340 0.03 -20.92 2.31
N GLN A 341 -0.90 -20.38 1.53
CA GLN A 341 -2.09 -19.74 2.08
C GLN A 341 -3.19 -20.76 2.38
N TYR A 342 -3.75 -20.70 3.58
CA TYR A 342 -4.70 -21.70 4.10
C TYR A 342 -6.02 -21.81 3.31
N ARG A 343 -6.50 -20.71 2.74
CA ARG A 343 -7.80 -20.64 2.05
C ARG A 343 -7.70 -20.39 0.55
N TYR A 344 -6.51 -20.45 -0.01
CA TYR A 344 -6.33 -20.25 -1.45
C TYR A 344 -6.50 -21.59 -2.19
N SER A 345 -7.40 -21.59 -3.13
CA SER A 345 -7.78 -22.79 -3.92
C SER A 345 -7.44 -22.65 -5.39
N GLU A 346 -7.65 -23.69 -6.15
CA GLU A 346 -7.56 -23.69 -7.60
C GLU A 346 -8.52 -22.68 -8.26
N TYR A 347 -9.64 -22.37 -7.62
CA TYR A 347 -10.58 -21.35 -8.11
C TYR A 347 -9.99 -19.94 -7.95
N ASP A 348 -9.36 -19.64 -6.80
CA ASP A 348 -8.67 -18.37 -6.59
C ASP A 348 -7.51 -18.20 -7.57
N PHE A 349 -6.82 -19.30 -7.91
CA PHE A 349 -5.79 -19.29 -8.96
C PHE A 349 -6.37 -18.96 -10.33
N MET A 350 -7.51 -19.55 -10.69
CA MET A 350 -8.22 -19.26 -11.95
C MET A 350 -8.60 -17.79 -12.06
N ASP A 351 -9.05 -17.17 -10.97
CA ASP A 351 -9.41 -15.73 -10.93
C ASP A 351 -8.22 -14.80 -11.19
N GLU A 352 -6.99 -15.27 -11.01
CA GLU A 352 -5.78 -14.50 -11.31
C GLU A 352 -5.32 -14.62 -12.77
N ILE A 353 -5.85 -15.57 -13.52
CA ILE A 353 -5.53 -15.77 -14.96
C ILE A 353 -6.16 -14.64 -15.79
N PRO A 354 -5.41 -13.95 -16.67
CA PRO A 354 -5.94 -12.85 -17.47
C PRO A 354 -7.15 -13.16 -18.35
N MET A 355 -7.28 -14.42 -18.82
CA MET A 355 -8.40 -14.93 -19.62
C MET A 355 -8.77 -16.33 -19.13
N PRO A 356 -9.44 -16.46 -17.97
CA PRO A 356 -9.68 -17.75 -17.34
C PRO A 356 -10.53 -18.70 -18.19
N GLU A 357 -11.41 -18.16 -19.05
CA GLU A 357 -12.27 -18.93 -19.96
C GLU A 357 -11.50 -19.72 -21.04
N ALA A 358 -10.24 -19.36 -21.30
CA ALA A 358 -9.37 -20.09 -22.23
C ALA A 358 -8.81 -21.39 -21.63
N PHE A 359 -8.95 -21.59 -20.32
CA PHE A 359 -8.31 -22.70 -19.61
C PHE A 359 -9.32 -23.58 -18.88
N ARG A 360 -8.99 -24.88 -18.75
CA ARG A 360 -9.82 -25.82 -18.00
C ARG A 360 -9.35 -25.92 -16.56
N ILE A 361 -10.25 -25.71 -15.63
CA ILE A 361 -9.95 -25.81 -14.19
C ILE A 361 -9.41 -27.20 -13.79
N SER A 362 -9.88 -28.28 -14.46
CA SER A 362 -9.38 -29.64 -14.23
C SER A 362 -7.89 -29.79 -14.47
N ASP A 363 -7.40 -29.14 -15.52
CA ASP A 363 -6.00 -29.21 -15.93
C ASP A 363 -5.13 -28.38 -14.99
N ILE A 364 -5.57 -27.15 -14.68
CA ILE A 364 -4.93 -26.29 -13.68
C ILE A 364 -4.83 -27.00 -12.32
N LYS A 365 -5.92 -27.59 -11.85
CA LYS A 365 -5.95 -28.36 -10.60
C LYS A 365 -4.95 -29.51 -10.59
N THR A 366 -4.85 -30.25 -11.70
CA THR A 366 -3.92 -31.38 -11.83
C THR A 366 -2.48 -30.89 -11.77
N ILE A 367 -2.14 -29.80 -12.48
CA ILE A 367 -0.79 -29.24 -12.50
C ILE A 367 -0.43 -28.66 -11.13
N LEU A 368 -1.30 -27.85 -10.52
CA LEU A 368 -1.08 -27.28 -9.19
C LEU A 368 -0.89 -28.36 -8.12
N LYS A 369 -1.65 -29.45 -8.19
CA LYS A 369 -1.48 -30.59 -7.29
C LYS A 369 -0.12 -31.23 -7.49
N GLY A 370 0.33 -31.43 -8.74
CA GLY A 370 1.67 -31.95 -9.03
C GLY A 370 2.79 -31.06 -8.51
N ILE A 371 2.64 -29.73 -8.61
CA ILE A 371 3.59 -28.77 -8.03
C ILE A 371 3.65 -28.94 -6.50
N LYS A 372 2.51 -29.00 -5.83
CA LYS A 372 2.43 -29.14 -4.38
C LYS A 372 3.00 -30.47 -3.88
N GLU A 373 2.75 -31.57 -4.58
CA GLU A 373 3.28 -32.90 -4.25
C GLU A 373 4.79 -32.99 -4.45
N SER A 374 5.36 -32.23 -5.38
CA SER A 374 6.81 -32.17 -5.65
C SER A 374 7.56 -31.10 -4.85
N GLN A 375 6.91 -30.43 -3.90
CA GLN A 375 7.42 -29.24 -3.20
C GLN A 375 8.84 -29.40 -2.62
N TYR A 376 9.25 -30.59 -2.21
CA TYR A 376 10.57 -30.84 -1.63
C TYR A 376 11.59 -31.45 -2.60
N GLU A 377 11.20 -31.68 -3.86
CA GLU A 377 12.04 -32.27 -4.90
C GLU A 377 12.33 -31.25 -6.01
N ILE A 378 13.43 -30.48 -5.86
CA ILE A 378 13.71 -29.30 -6.69
C ILE A 378 13.59 -29.54 -8.20
N ASN A 379 14.06 -30.68 -8.70
CA ASN A 379 14.02 -30.96 -10.14
C ASN A 379 12.59 -31.20 -10.62
N LEU A 380 11.82 -32.03 -9.91
CA LEU A 380 10.44 -32.34 -10.24
C LEU A 380 9.53 -31.11 -10.02
N TYR A 381 9.82 -30.31 -8.97
CA TYR A 381 9.13 -29.04 -8.72
C TYR A 381 9.31 -28.06 -9.89
N ASN A 382 10.57 -27.89 -10.34
CA ASN A 382 10.89 -27.04 -11.47
C ASN A 382 10.17 -27.50 -12.75
N GLU A 383 10.18 -28.80 -13.05
CA GLU A 383 9.48 -29.35 -14.21
C GLU A 383 7.97 -29.09 -14.15
N ASN A 384 7.34 -29.30 -13.00
CA ASN A 384 5.91 -29.09 -12.83
C ASN A 384 5.54 -27.60 -12.89
N CYS A 385 6.37 -26.72 -12.33
CA CYS A 385 6.18 -25.27 -12.48
C CYS A 385 6.32 -24.85 -13.95
N ILE A 386 7.37 -25.28 -14.66
CA ILE A 386 7.56 -24.97 -16.09
C ILE A 386 6.34 -25.41 -16.90
N LYS A 387 5.80 -26.62 -16.66
CA LYS A 387 4.56 -27.08 -17.32
C LYS A 387 3.39 -26.12 -17.12
N LEU A 388 3.26 -25.50 -15.93
CA LEU A 388 2.19 -24.53 -15.68
C LEU A 388 2.42 -23.26 -16.49
N TYR A 389 3.64 -22.74 -16.52
CA TYR A 389 3.98 -21.55 -17.33
C TYR A 389 3.72 -21.81 -18.81
N GLU A 390 4.15 -22.95 -19.34
CA GLU A 390 3.90 -23.36 -20.74
C GLU A 390 2.41 -23.51 -21.03
N TYR A 391 1.66 -24.17 -20.13
CA TYR A 391 0.21 -24.33 -20.27
C TYR A 391 -0.52 -23.00 -20.32
N LEU A 392 -0.04 -22.01 -19.58
CA LEU A 392 -0.57 -20.64 -19.56
C LEU A 392 -0.04 -19.75 -20.71
N GLY A 393 0.80 -20.32 -21.61
CA GLY A 393 1.28 -19.63 -22.81
C GLY A 393 2.58 -18.85 -22.61
N TYR A 394 3.30 -19.06 -21.51
CA TYR A 394 4.58 -18.42 -21.23
C TYR A 394 5.74 -19.41 -21.44
N SER A 395 6.31 -19.44 -22.63
CA SER A 395 7.42 -20.34 -22.99
C SER A 395 8.69 -19.60 -23.42
N ASP A 396 8.60 -18.31 -23.70
CA ASP A 396 9.65 -17.59 -24.45
C ASP A 396 10.81 -17.06 -23.58
N ASP A 397 10.66 -17.02 -22.24
CA ASP A 397 11.67 -16.50 -21.32
C ASP A 397 12.06 -17.51 -20.23
N LEU A 398 12.53 -18.69 -20.69
CA LEU A 398 12.88 -19.82 -19.81
C LEU A 398 13.91 -19.46 -18.71
N GLU A 399 14.80 -18.51 -18.95
CA GLU A 399 15.82 -18.13 -17.98
C GLU A 399 15.21 -17.34 -16.82
N LYS A 400 14.32 -16.38 -17.11
CA LYS A 400 13.57 -15.66 -16.08
C LYS A 400 12.60 -16.54 -15.33
N ILE A 401 11.87 -17.40 -16.06
CA ILE A 401 10.96 -18.38 -15.45
C ILE A 401 11.72 -19.28 -14.47
N LYS A 402 12.89 -19.81 -14.84
CA LYS A 402 13.72 -20.62 -13.94
C LYS A 402 14.19 -19.85 -12.70
N ASN A 403 14.56 -18.57 -12.86
CA ASN A 403 14.94 -17.73 -11.73
C ASN A 403 13.74 -17.51 -10.79
N GLU A 404 12.56 -17.18 -11.32
CA GLU A 404 11.34 -17.02 -10.52
C GLU A 404 10.97 -18.31 -9.78
N ILE A 405 11.05 -19.46 -10.46
CA ILE A 405 10.78 -20.77 -9.85
C ILE A 405 11.82 -21.08 -8.76
N SER A 406 13.09 -20.72 -8.95
CA SER A 406 14.13 -20.88 -7.92
C SER A 406 13.82 -20.05 -6.67
N ILE A 407 13.40 -18.81 -6.83
CA ILE A 407 12.99 -17.96 -5.70
C ILE A 407 11.70 -18.48 -5.06
N LEU A 408 10.72 -18.87 -5.88
CA LEU A 408 9.49 -19.49 -5.43
C LEU A 408 9.76 -20.75 -4.60
N PHE A 409 10.65 -21.62 -5.07
CA PHE A 409 11.04 -22.84 -4.34
C PHE A 409 11.59 -22.51 -2.96
N ASN A 410 12.46 -21.50 -2.85
CA ASN A 410 12.99 -21.05 -1.58
C ASN A 410 11.90 -20.47 -0.68
N VAL A 411 10.98 -19.66 -1.24
CA VAL A 411 9.88 -19.07 -0.47
C VAL A 411 8.92 -20.14 0.06
N VAL A 412 8.60 -21.14 -0.75
CA VAL A 412 7.63 -22.18 -0.36
C VAL A 412 8.23 -23.15 0.69
N ASN A 413 9.55 -23.34 0.69
CA ASN A 413 10.24 -24.25 1.60
C ASN A 413 10.88 -23.59 2.82
N ASP A 414 10.77 -22.27 2.99
CA ASP A 414 11.25 -21.57 4.17
C ASP A 414 10.06 -21.13 5.05
N GLU A 415 9.94 -21.77 6.22
CA GLU A 415 8.85 -21.56 7.16
C GLU A 415 8.66 -20.09 7.59
N LYS A 416 9.71 -19.27 7.49
CA LYS A 416 9.61 -17.83 7.85
C LYS A 416 8.63 -17.05 6.97
N TYR A 417 8.34 -17.53 5.73
CA TYR A 417 7.40 -16.86 4.83
C TYR A 417 5.95 -17.30 5.02
N ILE A 418 5.67 -18.39 5.74
CA ILE A 418 4.29 -18.86 5.99
C ILE A 418 3.42 -17.74 6.57
N PRO A 419 3.88 -16.93 7.55
CA PRO A 419 3.10 -15.83 8.11
C PRO A 419 2.76 -14.74 7.08
N THR A 420 3.63 -14.48 6.11
CA THR A 420 3.41 -13.49 5.05
C THR A 420 2.16 -13.79 4.24
N TYR A 421 1.89 -15.07 4.00
CA TYR A 421 0.73 -15.54 3.24
C TYR A 421 -0.52 -15.79 4.10
N ASN A 422 -0.40 -15.73 5.44
CA ASN A 422 -1.48 -16.01 6.40
C ASN A 422 -1.58 -14.93 7.49
N GLN A 423 -1.35 -13.67 7.16
CA GLN A 423 -1.31 -12.56 8.13
C GLN A 423 -2.58 -12.45 8.98
N ASP A 424 -3.74 -12.71 8.37
CA ASP A 424 -5.05 -12.66 9.01
C ASP A 424 -5.23 -13.70 10.14
N ARG A 425 -4.41 -14.75 10.19
CA ARG A 425 -4.42 -15.78 11.24
C ARG A 425 -3.63 -15.40 12.49
N HIS A 426 -2.79 -14.38 12.38
CA HIS A 426 -1.93 -13.95 13.48
C HIS A 426 -2.49 -12.67 14.10
N LYS A 427 -2.87 -12.76 15.37
CA LYS A 427 -3.35 -11.59 16.12
C LYS A 427 -2.20 -10.67 16.53
N LEU A 428 -1.05 -11.25 16.88
CA LEU A 428 0.12 -10.52 17.33
C LEU A 428 1.19 -10.58 16.25
N THR A 429 1.47 -9.46 15.62
CA THR A 429 2.40 -9.39 14.48
C THR A 429 3.47 -8.34 14.70
N SER A 430 4.67 -8.61 14.21
CA SER A 430 5.75 -7.63 14.13
C SER A 430 6.14 -7.41 12.69
N GLY A 431 6.27 -6.16 12.28
CA GLY A 431 6.57 -5.81 10.89
C GLY A 431 7.03 -4.36 10.74
N THR A 432 7.30 -3.95 9.51
CA THR A 432 7.72 -2.58 9.25
C THR A 432 6.53 -1.63 9.18
N ILE A 433 6.78 -0.35 9.49
CA ILE A 433 5.77 0.71 9.34
C ILE A 433 5.26 0.77 7.89
N HIS A 434 6.15 0.58 6.91
CA HIS A 434 5.77 0.57 5.49
C HIS A 434 4.78 -0.56 5.15
N SER A 435 5.00 -1.76 5.68
CA SER A 435 4.10 -2.91 5.45
C SER A 435 2.75 -2.76 6.14
N SER A 436 2.66 -1.89 7.16
CA SER A 436 1.41 -1.62 7.88
C SER A 436 0.48 -0.63 7.16
N LYS A 437 0.97 0.04 6.10
CA LYS A 437 0.14 0.99 5.36
C LYS A 437 -1.11 0.31 4.80
N GLY A 438 -2.28 0.90 5.08
CA GLY A 438 -3.57 0.30 4.72
C GLY A 438 -4.12 -0.72 5.72
N LEU A 439 -3.32 -1.18 6.69
CA LEU A 439 -3.77 -2.08 7.76
C LEU A 439 -4.27 -1.30 8.99
N GLU A 440 -4.96 -2.00 9.88
CA GLU A 440 -5.51 -1.47 11.14
C GLU A 440 -5.43 -2.55 12.23
N PHE A 441 -5.21 -2.10 13.46
CA PHE A 441 -4.99 -2.97 14.61
C PHE A 441 -5.64 -2.36 15.86
N GLU A 442 -6.23 -3.19 16.71
CA GLU A 442 -6.81 -2.72 17.98
C GLU A 442 -5.73 -2.10 18.88
N GLN A 443 -4.53 -2.68 18.87
CA GLN A 443 -3.37 -2.23 19.64
C GLN A 443 -2.14 -2.08 18.74
N VAL A 444 -1.33 -1.07 19.00
CA VAL A 444 -0.05 -0.87 18.29
C VAL A 444 1.05 -0.58 19.30
N ILE A 445 2.23 -1.15 19.06
CA ILE A 445 3.48 -0.82 19.76
C ILE A 445 4.42 -0.17 18.75
N ILE A 446 5.04 0.94 19.13
CA ILE A 446 6.07 1.62 18.33
C ILE A 446 7.28 1.93 19.19
N ASN A 447 8.44 2.08 18.53
CA ASN A 447 9.67 2.42 19.20
C ASN A 447 10.03 3.90 18.97
N ALA A 448 10.18 4.69 20.04
CA ALA A 448 10.51 6.10 19.97
C ALA A 448 11.82 6.39 19.20
N GLN A 449 12.78 5.46 19.24
CA GLN A 449 14.06 5.59 18.53
C GLN A 449 13.92 5.65 17.00
N ASP A 450 12.84 5.10 16.44
CA ASP A 450 12.59 5.07 15.00
C ASP A 450 12.21 6.45 14.44
N TYR A 451 11.89 7.43 15.32
CA TYR A 451 11.35 8.72 14.93
C TYR A 451 12.28 9.88 15.29
N ASP A 452 13.25 10.13 14.42
CA ASP A 452 14.05 11.36 14.46
C ASP A 452 13.41 12.41 13.55
N MET A 453 12.57 13.27 14.14
CA MET A 453 11.80 14.29 13.42
C MET A 453 12.66 15.35 12.73
N SER A 454 13.98 15.35 12.92
CA SER A 454 14.92 16.20 12.16
C SER A 454 15.16 15.68 10.74
N ARG A 455 14.80 14.43 10.45
CA ARG A 455 14.96 13.83 9.13
C ARG A 455 13.74 14.04 8.26
N ASP A 456 13.96 14.38 7.00
CA ASP A 456 12.89 14.57 6.02
C ASP A 456 12.02 13.31 5.88
N GLY A 457 10.71 13.52 5.93
CA GLY A 457 9.70 12.47 5.73
C GLY A 457 9.41 11.58 6.95
N ILE A 458 10.18 11.67 8.03
CA ILE A 458 9.95 10.87 9.25
C ILE A 458 8.62 11.23 9.92
N ASN A 459 8.19 12.48 9.85
CA ASN A 459 6.89 12.90 10.35
C ASN A 459 5.71 12.17 9.66
N TYR A 460 5.81 11.90 8.37
CA TYR A 460 4.80 11.12 7.64
C TYR A 460 4.84 9.64 8.04
N LEU A 461 6.03 9.08 8.20
CA LEU A 461 6.19 7.70 8.66
C LEU A 461 5.63 7.53 10.08
N HIS A 462 5.93 8.49 10.96
CA HIS A 462 5.36 8.56 12.31
C HIS A 462 3.82 8.64 12.25
N TYR A 463 3.26 9.54 11.45
CA TYR A 463 1.81 9.68 11.29
C TYR A 463 1.16 8.36 10.80
N VAL A 464 1.79 7.67 9.85
CA VAL A 464 1.31 6.36 9.42
C VAL A 464 1.24 5.39 10.60
N ALA A 465 2.30 5.26 11.40
CA ALA A 465 2.35 4.32 12.51
C ALA A 465 1.31 4.65 13.60
N ILE A 466 1.24 5.90 14.07
CA ILE A 466 0.35 6.33 15.16
C ILE A 466 -1.13 6.45 14.74
N SER A 467 -1.43 6.35 13.44
CA SER A 467 -2.78 6.30 12.89
C SER A 467 -3.27 4.87 12.59
N ARG A 468 -2.46 3.84 12.91
CA ARG A 468 -2.85 2.42 12.75
C ARG A 468 -3.69 1.88 13.91
N PRO A 469 -3.48 2.31 15.19
CA PRO A 469 -4.27 1.77 16.29
C PRO A 469 -5.73 2.24 16.23
N GLU A 470 -6.63 1.34 16.62
CA GLU A 470 -8.04 1.64 16.83
C GLU A 470 -8.30 2.07 18.27
N GLU A 471 -7.70 1.36 19.24
CA GLU A 471 -8.01 1.50 20.66
C GLU A 471 -6.82 1.98 21.50
N ARG A 472 -5.61 1.39 21.32
CA ARG A 472 -4.48 1.62 22.22
C ARG A 472 -3.15 1.72 21.49
N LEU A 473 -2.28 2.61 21.98
CA LEU A 473 -0.92 2.81 21.49
C LEU A 473 0.08 2.73 22.66
N LEU A 474 1.08 1.89 22.52
CA LEU A 474 2.26 1.86 23.40
C LEU A 474 3.47 2.40 22.64
N ILE A 475 4.12 3.39 23.20
CA ILE A 475 5.36 3.97 22.69
C ILE A 475 6.44 3.57 23.68
N ILE A 476 7.41 2.78 23.23
CA ILE A 476 8.54 2.38 24.07
C ILE A 476 9.79 3.17 23.68
N GLY A 477 10.65 3.45 24.62
CA GLY A 477 11.92 4.11 24.34
C GLY A 477 12.88 4.13 25.52
N GLN A 478 14.17 3.97 25.21
CA GLN A 478 15.23 4.17 26.20
C GLN A 478 15.30 5.62 26.68
N ASP A 479 15.83 5.86 27.88
CA ASP A 479 15.81 7.14 28.59
C ASP A 479 16.02 8.37 27.69
N GLY A 480 17.20 8.56 27.14
CA GLY A 480 17.50 9.76 26.30
C GLY A 480 16.67 9.85 25.02
N LEU A 481 16.27 8.72 24.43
CA LEU A 481 15.45 8.65 23.24
C LEU A 481 13.99 9.00 23.54
N MET A 482 13.48 8.57 24.68
CA MET A 482 12.14 8.90 25.13
C MET A 482 12.03 10.38 25.48
N GLU A 483 13.03 11.01 26.12
CA GLU A 483 13.02 12.44 26.40
C GLU A 483 12.98 13.26 25.10
N ARG A 484 13.73 12.85 24.09
CA ARG A 484 13.66 13.48 22.76
C ARG A 484 12.26 13.33 22.14
N TYR A 485 11.67 12.16 22.21
CA TYR A 485 10.34 11.92 21.69
C TYR A 485 9.26 12.73 22.44
N LYS A 486 9.38 12.85 23.76
CA LYS A 486 8.54 13.73 24.59
C LYS A 486 8.61 15.17 24.14
N SER A 487 9.80 15.67 23.84
CA SER A 487 9.97 17.04 23.30
C SER A 487 9.22 17.24 21.97
N TYR A 488 9.11 16.21 21.12
CA TYR A 488 8.32 16.29 19.89
C TYR A 488 6.82 16.38 20.18
N ILE A 489 6.31 15.66 21.19
CA ILE A 489 4.92 15.79 21.64
C ILE A 489 4.64 17.20 22.16
N GLU A 490 5.50 17.71 23.04
CA GLU A 490 5.40 19.04 23.63
C GLU A 490 5.38 20.14 22.55
N ASN A 491 6.28 20.07 21.59
CA ASN A 491 6.32 20.99 20.45
C ASN A 491 5.03 20.93 19.61
N ALA A 492 4.51 19.72 19.35
CA ALA A 492 3.26 19.54 18.60
C ALA A 492 2.06 20.13 19.35
N LEU A 493 2.04 20.02 20.68
CA LEU A 493 1.03 20.65 21.54
C LEU A 493 1.12 22.17 21.54
N VAL A 494 2.33 22.73 21.62
CA VAL A 494 2.55 24.19 21.51
C VAL A 494 2.02 24.72 20.17
N GLU A 495 2.32 24.04 19.07
CA GLU A 495 1.80 24.40 17.75
C GLU A 495 0.26 24.28 17.66
N THR A 496 -0.32 23.31 18.37
CA THR A 496 -1.77 23.12 18.45
C THR A 496 -2.43 24.23 19.28
N GLN A 497 -1.79 24.67 20.36
CA GLN A 497 -2.28 25.77 21.19
C GLN A 497 -2.27 27.12 20.46
N LYS A 498 -1.30 27.37 19.56
CA LYS A 498 -1.25 28.59 18.73
C LYS A 498 -2.49 28.80 17.88
N ILE A 499 -3.18 27.74 17.49
CA ILE A 499 -4.45 27.81 16.72
C ILE A 499 -5.68 27.83 17.63
N GLY A 500 -5.51 28.06 18.95
CA GLY A 500 -6.61 28.23 19.91
C GLY A 500 -7.16 26.92 20.50
N ILE A 501 -6.57 25.77 20.22
CA ILE A 501 -7.01 24.47 20.75
C ILE A 501 -6.23 24.18 22.04
N LYS A 502 -6.95 24.06 23.17
CA LYS A 502 -6.37 23.80 24.47
C LYS A 502 -6.37 22.31 24.77
N ILE A 503 -5.26 21.66 24.53
CA ILE A 503 -5.00 20.26 24.88
C ILE A 503 -3.67 20.22 25.64
N SER A 504 -3.62 19.51 26.77
CA SER A 504 -2.39 19.28 27.53
C SER A 504 -1.81 17.88 27.23
N ILE A 505 -0.56 17.67 27.67
CA ILE A 505 0.12 16.39 27.43
C ILE A 505 -0.61 15.24 28.14
N GLU A 506 -1.14 15.47 29.35
CA GLU A 506 -1.86 14.49 30.15
C GLU A 506 -3.19 14.05 29.52
N GLN A 507 -3.71 14.83 28.57
CA GLN A 507 -4.93 14.52 27.82
C GLN A 507 -4.67 13.70 26.56
N VAL A 508 -3.41 13.51 26.18
CA VAL A 508 -3.06 12.80 24.93
C VAL A 508 -2.13 11.61 25.15
N VAL A 509 -1.31 11.62 26.21
CA VAL A 509 -0.37 10.53 26.50
C VAL A 509 -0.03 10.47 27.98
N LYS A 510 0.04 9.25 28.54
CA LYS A 510 0.58 9.00 29.88
C LYS A 510 2.03 8.57 29.77
N ILE A 511 2.93 9.33 30.39
CA ILE A 511 4.34 8.98 30.44
C ILE A 511 4.58 8.17 31.72
N ILE A 512 5.21 7.01 31.57
CA ILE A 512 5.56 6.09 32.67
C ILE A 512 7.07 5.83 32.59
N GLU A 513 7.75 5.96 33.71
CA GLU A 513 9.16 5.60 33.86
C GLU A 513 9.30 4.29 34.60
N SER A 514 10.25 3.45 34.19
CA SER A 514 10.58 2.25 34.97
C SER A 514 11.10 2.62 36.36
N ASP A 515 10.61 1.95 37.37
CA ASP A 515 11.03 2.19 38.76
C ASP A 515 12.49 1.77 38.96
N LYS A 516 13.37 2.73 39.22
CA LYS A 516 14.79 2.47 39.57
C LYS A 516 14.98 1.63 40.86
N SER A 517 13.91 1.39 41.62
CA SER A 517 13.95 0.68 42.89
C SER A 517 14.09 -0.86 42.79
N ILE A 518 13.92 -1.44 41.60
CA ILE A 518 13.96 -2.92 41.41
C ILE A 518 15.39 -3.42 41.13
N LEU A 519 16.33 -2.56 40.79
CA LEU A 519 17.72 -2.95 40.48
C LEU A 519 18.67 -3.00 41.71
N VAL A 520 18.18 -2.76 42.93
CA VAL A 520 18.99 -2.75 44.18
C VAL A 520 18.55 -3.83 45.17
N GLY A 521 18.11 -4.95 44.71
CA GLY A 521 17.73 -6.02 45.63
C GLY A 521 17.72 -7.39 44.96
N GLU A 522 18.91 -8.00 44.87
CA GLU A 522 19.20 -9.39 45.13
C GLU A 522 20.61 -9.73 44.61
N SER A 523 21.62 -9.25 45.35
CA SER A 523 22.87 -10.02 45.41
C SER A 523 22.57 -11.26 46.26
N VAL A 524 22.20 -12.36 45.62
CA VAL A 524 22.22 -13.66 46.27
C VAL A 524 23.67 -14.04 46.48
N THR A 525 24.13 -13.90 47.70
CA THR A 525 25.28 -14.58 48.24
C THR A 525 25.00 -16.07 48.31
N VAL A 526 25.73 -16.86 47.56
CA VAL A 526 26.26 -18.19 47.96
C VAL A 526 27.66 -18.31 47.43
#